data_6e4e99493a1d202a1e67b0aa29c0030f
#
_entry.id   6e4e99493a1d202a1e67b0aa29c0030f
#
_cell.length_a   1.000
_cell.length_b   1.000
_cell.length_c   1.000
_cell.angle_alpha   90.00
_cell.angle_beta   90.00
_cell.angle_gamma   90.00
#
_symmetry.space_group_name_H-M   'P 1'
#
loop_
_entity.id
_entity.type
_entity.pdbx_description
1 polymer ?
#
loop_
_entity_poly.entity_id
_entity_poly.type
_entity_poly.pdbx_seq_one_letter_code
_entity_poly.pdbx_strand_id
1 'polypeptide(L)'
;MIQARNKLSQEELSEAKKLINCCQAYDGTYRDPYLSSMLNFDLSMPAFFLFYEKGELVGLLTVYADDQDVEVTILVHPDHRRQGIARALFTSFERETASFPIHSVTFQTERVFLDRYPDFVSNWGLVEDEDTETWLGRDRTAYALDSRSDVDVLLAEPSYLEAIAQLHHQTFSDEVEAPEVSHRYISEALKDPDSLLYILLKEGQVIGVCTVDVSGKCNYLYGLAIAEVNRGKGYGSYLAKSLVNQLIEQNDKEFQIAVEDSNVGAKRLYEKIGFVKQTQVVYLNAKE
;
A
#
# COMPACT_ATOMS: atom_id res chain seq x y z
N MET A 1 7.28 -15.87 22.31
CA MET A 1 6.72 -16.98 21.47
C MET A 1 6.26 -16.35 20.15
N ILE A 2 6.61 -16.97 18.99
CA ILE A 2 6.14 -16.50 17.68
C ILE A 2 4.89 -17.29 17.27
N GLN A 3 3.92 -16.58 16.71
CA GLN A 3 2.71 -17.16 16.14
C GLN A 3 2.59 -16.73 14.69
N ALA A 4 2.47 -17.70 13.77
CA ALA A 4 2.23 -17.45 12.35
C ALA A 4 0.71 -17.45 12.08
N ARG A 5 0.25 -16.55 11.24
CA ARG A 5 -1.15 -16.37 10.82
C ARG A 5 -1.23 -16.07 9.33
N ASN A 6 -2.20 -16.65 8.67
CA ASN A 6 -2.58 -16.23 7.31
C ASN A 6 -3.59 -15.07 7.34
N LYS A 7 -4.32 -14.90 8.44
CA LYS A 7 -5.24 -13.78 8.70
C LYS A 7 -5.23 -13.42 10.16
N LEU A 8 -5.26 -12.13 10.49
CA LEU A 8 -5.35 -11.62 11.86
C LEU A 8 -6.80 -11.68 12.36
N SER A 9 -6.98 -12.07 13.63
CA SER A 9 -8.23 -11.84 14.34
C SER A 9 -8.42 -10.35 14.65
N GLN A 10 -9.62 -9.95 15.07
CA GLN A 10 -9.89 -8.56 15.46
C GLN A 10 -9.02 -8.10 16.64
N GLU A 11 -8.73 -9.00 17.58
CA GLU A 11 -7.85 -8.73 18.73
C GLU A 11 -6.40 -8.54 18.26
N GLU A 12 -5.86 -9.48 17.46
CA GLU A 12 -4.51 -9.41 16.90
C GLU A 12 -4.34 -8.16 16.02
N LEU A 13 -5.35 -7.79 15.23
CA LEU A 13 -5.35 -6.57 14.44
C LEU A 13 -5.28 -5.31 15.31
N SER A 14 -6.01 -5.29 16.44
CA SER A 14 -5.95 -4.19 17.41
C SER A 14 -4.57 -4.08 18.07
N GLU A 15 -3.96 -5.20 18.43
CA GLU A 15 -2.61 -5.26 19.00
C GLU A 15 -1.55 -4.82 17.97
N ALA A 16 -1.65 -5.30 16.72
CA ALA A 16 -0.78 -4.89 15.63
C ALA A 16 -0.83 -3.37 15.40
N LYS A 17 -2.03 -2.78 15.33
CA LYS A 17 -2.21 -1.32 15.19
C LYS A 17 -1.58 -0.54 16.35
N LYS A 18 -1.65 -1.04 17.59
CA LYS A 18 -0.99 -0.40 18.75
C LYS A 18 0.53 -0.44 18.60
N LEU A 19 1.10 -1.58 18.21
CA LEU A 19 2.54 -1.73 18.00
C LEU A 19 3.03 -0.83 16.85
N ILE A 20 2.30 -0.78 15.73
CA ILE A 20 2.60 0.10 14.58
C ILE A 20 2.66 1.56 15.05
N ASN A 21 1.60 2.04 15.71
CA ASN A 21 1.55 3.42 16.20
C ASN A 21 2.71 3.75 17.17
N CYS A 22 3.07 2.81 18.05
CA CYS A 22 4.20 2.98 18.96
C CYS A 22 5.52 3.11 18.19
N CYS A 23 5.77 2.23 17.21
CA CYS A 23 6.99 2.27 16.39
C CYS A 23 7.05 3.55 15.56
N GLN A 24 5.96 3.94 14.91
CA GLN A 24 5.88 5.15 14.10
C GLN A 24 6.16 6.41 14.92
N ALA A 25 5.51 6.54 16.08
CA ALA A 25 5.73 7.67 16.98
C ALA A 25 7.18 7.78 17.45
N TYR A 26 7.83 6.63 17.69
CA TYR A 26 9.22 6.60 18.13
C TYR A 26 10.20 6.89 17.00
N ASP A 27 10.00 6.32 15.80
CA ASP A 27 10.93 6.39 14.68
C ASP A 27 10.70 7.60 13.77
N GLY A 28 9.52 8.22 13.84
CA GLY A 28 9.09 9.27 12.93
C GLY A 28 8.67 8.72 11.56
N THR A 29 8.24 7.47 11.51
CA THR A 29 7.74 6.81 10.29
C THR A 29 6.24 7.02 10.11
N TYR A 30 5.73 6.84 8.90
CA TYR A 30 4.35 7.19 8.52
C TYR A 30 3.57 6.05 7.85
N ARG A 31 4.28 5.14 7.16
CA ARG A 31 3.64 4.08 6.39
C ARG A 31 3.06 3.01 7.33
N ASP A 32 1.78 2.69 7.15
CA ASP A 32 1.20 1.50 7.76
C ASP A 32 1.58 0.27 6.91
N PRO A 33 2.07 -0.83 7.53
CA PRO A 33 2.27 -2.08 6.80
C PRO A 33 0.91 -2.66 6.38
N TYR A 34 0.90 -3.45 5.31
CA TYR A 34 -0.30 -4.11 4.84
C TYR A 34 -0.79 -5.14 5.87
N LEU A 35 -2.02 -5.01 6.36
CA LEU A 35 -2.62 -5.84 7.40
C LEU A 35 -3.73 -6.77 6.87
N SER A 36 -3.85 -6.92 5.55
CA SER A 36 -4.72 -7.88 4.89
C SER A 36 -3.89 -8.91 4.12
N SER A 37 -4.41 -10.10 3.93
CA SER A 37 -3.80 -11.11 3.06
C SER A 37 -4.65 -11.40 1.81
N MET A 38 -5.67 -10.59 1.56
CA MET A 38 -6.65 -10.88 0.49
C MET A 38 -6.06 -10.83 -0.92
N LEU A 39 -5.01 -10.03 -1.11
CA LEU A 39 -4.32 -9.91 -2.41
C LEU A 39 -3.19 -10.91 -2.58
N ASN A 40 -2.80 -11.66 -1.52
CA ASN A 40 -1.72 -12.61 -1.62
C ASN A 40 -2.05 -13.72 -2.62
N PHE A 41 -1.06 -14.16 -3.40
CA PHE A 41 -1.21 -15.18 -4.43
C PHE A 41 -1.68 -16.53 -3.89
N ASP A 42 -1.39 -16.80 -2.61
CA ASP A 42 -1.88 -17.98 -1.88
C ASP A 42 -2.38 -17.58 -0.50
N LEU A 43 -3.70 -17.69 -0.30
CA LEU A 43 -4.36 -17.32 0.98
C LEU A 43 -4.06 -18.28 2.14
N SER A 44 -3.48 -19.45 1.87
CA SER A 44 -3.05 -20.39 2.90
C SER A 44 -1.65 -20.07 3.44
N MET A 45 -0.87 -19.25 2.73
CA MET A 45 0.46 -18.83 3.15
C MET A 45 0.37 -17.94 4.38
N PRO A 46 1.20 -18.17 5.42
CA PRO A 46 1.29 -17.24 6.55
C PRO A 46 1.75 -15.85 6.10
N ALA A 47 0.92 -14.84 6.41
CA ALA A 47 1.18 -13.45 6.06
C ALA A 47 1.57 -12.58 7.27
N PHE A 48 1.38 -13.09 8.48
CA PHE A 48 1.64 -12.35 9.72
C PHE A 48 2.39 -13.23 10.71
N PHE A 49 3.47 -12.68 11.29
CA PHE A 49 4.27 -13.34 12.33
C PHE A 49 4.29 -12.42 13.55
N LEU A 50 3.69 -12.87 14.64
CA LEU A 50 3.47 -12.09 15.85
C LEU A 50 4.39 -12.62 16.96
N PHE A 51 5.28 -11.77 17.48
CA PHE A 51 6.16 -12.11 18.58
C PHE A 51 5.60 -11.56 19.89
N TYR A 52 5.18 -12.46 20.76
CA TYR A 52 4.66 -12.13 22.08
C TYR A 52 5.71 -12.32 23.17
N GLU A 53 5.83 -11.34 24.06
CA GLU A 53 6.58 -11.42 25.31
C GLU A 53 5.66 -11.04 26.47
N LYS A 54 5.56 -11.93 27.48
CA LYS A 54 4.69 -11.77 28.68
C LYS A 54 3.22 -11.42 28.35
N GLY A 55 2.73 -11.87 27.22
CA GLY A 55 1.37 -11.61 26.75
C GLY A 55 1.18 -10.33 25.94
N GLU A 56 2.23 -9.54 25.72
CA GLU A 56 2.20 -8.33 24.89
C GLU A 56 2.82 -8.58 23.51
N LEU A 57 2.23 -8.05 22.47
CA LEU A 57 2.77 -8.07 21.11
C LEU A 57 3.91 -7.05 21.01
N VAL A 58 5.15 -7.53 20.91
CA VAL A 58 6.36 -6.69 20.87
C VAL A 58 7.12 -6.77 19.54
N GLY A 59 6.70 -7.66 18.65
CA GLY A 59 7.27 -7.78 17.30
C GLY A 59 6.23 -8.25 16.30
N LEU A 60 6.27 -7.71 15.10
CA LEU A 60 5.39 -8.03 13.99
C LEU A 60 6.19 -8.09 12.70
N LEU A 61 6.00 -9.15 11.91
CA LEU A 61 6.40 -9.20 10.51
C LEU A 61 5.12 -9.38 9.68
N THR A 62 4.97 -8.56 8.65
CA THR A 62 3.87 -8.66 7.68
C THR A 62 4.42 -8.99 6.31
N VAL A 63 3.66 -9.75 5.52
CA VAL A 63 3.99 -10.18 4.17
C VAL A 63 2.91 -9.67 3.21
N TYR A 64 3.30 -8.92 2.20
CA TYR A 64 2.50 -8.63 1.03
C TYR A 64 3.03 -9.45 -0.15
N ALA A 65 2.16 -10.19 -0.81
CA ALA A 65 2.54 -11.19 -1.80
C ALA A 65 1.44 -11.34 -2.87
N ASP A 66 1.18 -10.30 -3.64
CA ASP A 66 0.24 -10.34 -4.76
C ASP A 66 0.78 -11.20 -5.91
N ASP A 67 2.10 -11.37 -5.95
CA ASP A 67 2.81 -12.36 -6.77
C ASP A 67 3.86 -13.12 -5.95
N GLN A 68 4.83 -13.77 -6.62
CA GLN A 68 5.88 -14.58 -6.00
C GLN A 68 7.11 -13.76 -5.55
N ASP A 69 7.17 -12.47 -5.89
CA ASP A 69 8.16 -11.51 -5.40
C ASP A 69 7.55 -10.77 -4.20
N VAL A 70 7.86 -11.26 -3.00
CA VAL A 70 7.14 -10.85 -1.79
C VAL A 70 7.80 -9.69 -1.07
N GLU A 71 6.99 -8.84 -0.49
CA GLU A 71 7.43 -7.71 0.31
C GLU A 71 7.19 -7.96 1.80
N VAL A 72 8.19 -7.70 2.62
CA VAL A 72 8.10 -7.85 4.06
C VAL A 72 8.36 -6.55 4.81
N THR A 73 7.57 -6.31 5.85
CA THR A 73 7.81 -5.24 6.81
C THR A 73 7.99 -5.84 8.20
N ILE A 74 9.05 -5.44 8.92
CA ILE A 74 9.32 -5.93 10.27
C ILE A 74 9.33 -4.77 11.25
N LEU A 75 8.49 -4.86 12.28
CA LEU A 75 8.41 -3.90 13.37
C LEU A 75 8.75 -4.55 14.70
N VAL A 76 9.54 -3.88 15.53
CA VAL A 76 9.85 -4.31 16.90
C VAL A 76 9.65 -3.12 17.82
N HIS A 77 8.91 -3.33 18.90
CA HIS A 77 8.69 -2.32 19.94
C HIS A 77 10.03 -1.69 20.38
N PRO A 78 10.15 -0.38 20.46
CA PRO A 78 11.42 0.30 20.75
C PRO A 78 12.19 -0.28 21.93
N ASP A 79 11.51 -0.55 23.05
CA ASP A 79 12.11 -1.07 24.28
C ASP A 79 12.56 -2.54 24.18
N HIS A 80 12.15 -3.26 23.14
CA HIS A 80 12.48 -4.68 22.91
C HIS A 80 13.45 -4.88 21.74
N ARG A 81 14.02 -3.80 21.19
CA ARG A 81 15.01 -3.87 20.11
C ARG A 81 16.36 -4.40 20.57
N ARG A 82 17.18 -4.83 19.61
CA ARG A 82 18.53 -5.37 19.83
C ARG A 82 18.56 -6.67 20.66
N GLN A 83 17.44 -7.36 20.75
CA GLN A 83 17.29 -8.65 21.44
C GLN A 83 17.09 -9.82 20.46
N GLY A 84 17.31 -9.62 19.17
CA GLY A 84 17.21 -10.67 18.15
C GLY A 84 15.78 -10.91 17.63
N ILE A 85 14.76 -10.17 18.11
CA ILE A 85 13.35 -10.40 17.78
C ILE A 85 13.09 -10.30 16.25
N ALA A 86 13.64 -9.30 15.58
CA ALA A 86 13.46 -9.13 14.13
C ALA A 86 14.04 -10.32 13.34
N ARG A 87 15.24 -10.81 13.72
CA ARG A 87 15.83 -12.00 13.10
C ARG A 87 15.02 -13.27 13.37
N ALA A 88 14.50 -13.42 14.59
CA ALA A 88 13.64 -14.56 14.94
C ALA A 88 12.35 -14.56 14.14
N LEU A 89 11.73 -13.39 13.93
CA LEU A 89 10.55 -13.23 13.08
C LEU A 89 10.85 -13.62 11.62
N PHE A 90 11.95 -13.12 11.07
CA PHE A 90 12.35 -13.40 9.70
C PHE A 90 12.68 -14.90 9.50
N THR A 91 13.44 -15.51 10.40
CA THR A 91 13.70 -16.96 10.37
C THR A 91 12.42 -17.80 10.49
N SER A 92 11.44 -17.32 11.26
CA SER A 92 10.14 -17.99 11.32
C SER A 92 9.36 -17.85 9.99
N PHE A 93 9.42 -16.68 9.35
CA PHE A 93 8.87 -16.47 8.01
C PHE A 93 9.50 -17.44 7.00
N GLU A 94 10.82 -17.48 6.87
CA GLU A 94 11.52 -18.37 5.95
C GLU A 94 11.13 -19.84 6.16
N ARG A 95 11.04 -20.29 7.40
CA ARG A 95 10.67 -21.66 7.74
C ARG A 95 9.22 -22.01 7.37
N GLU A 96 8.27 -21.14 7.74
CA GLU A 96 6.84 -21.41 7.55
C GLU A 96 6.39 -21.22 6.10
N THR A 97 7.17 -20.47 5.30
CA THR A 97 6.86 -20.22 3.89
C THR A 97 7.73 -21.03 2.92
N ALA A 98 8.63 -21.89 3.40
CA ALA A 98 9.57 -22.67 2.58
C ALA A 98 8.93 -23.57 1.52
N SER A 99 7.66 -23.94 1.66
CA SER A 99 6.91 -24.75 0.69
C SER A 99 6.17 -23.95 -0.37
N PHE A 100 6.13 -22.62 -0.25
CA PHE A 100 5.47 -21.73 -1.20
C PHE A 100 6.47 -21.26 -2.27
N PRO A 101 6.01 -21.01 -3.51
CA PRO A 101 6.89 -20.64 -4.62
C PRO A 101 7.29 -19.14 -4.55
N ILE A 102 7.98 -18.75 -3.50
CA ILE A 102 8.53 -17.39 -3.35
C ILE A 102 9.82 -17.31 -4.16
N HIS A 103 9.93 -16.32 -5.05
CA HIS A 103 11.10 -16.08 -5.89
C HIS A 103 12.09 -15.12 -5.23
N SER A 104 11.59 -14.01 -4.69
CA SER A 104 12.41 -13.02 -4.01
C SER A 104 11.71 -12.46 -2.77
N VAL A 105 12.50 -11.87 -1.88
CA VAL A 105 12.01 -11.20 -0.66
C VAL A 105 12.63 -9.82 -0.57
N THR A 106 11.78 -8.81 -0.64
CA THR A 106 12.15 -7.40 -0.50
C THR A 106 11.67 -6.85 0.83
N PHE A 107 12.55 -6.21 1.57
CA PHE A 107 12.19 -5.53 2.82
C PHE A 107 11.77 -4.10 2.53
N GLN A 108 10.66 -3.68 3.08
CA GLN A 108 10.20 -2.30 3.01
C GLN A 108 10.53 -1.55 4.30
N THR A 109 11.09 -0.36 4.16
CA THR A 109 11.31 0.57 5.27
C THR A 109 11.17 2.01 4.79
N GLU A 110 11.42 2.97 5.67
CA GLU A 110 11.35 4.38 5.34
C GLU A 110 12.73 5.04 5.46
N ARG A 111 13.03 6.02 4.62
CA ARG A 111 14.29 6.77 4.62
C ARG A 111 14.60 7.34 6.00
N VAL A 112 13.61 7.90 6.69
CA VAL A 112 13.80 8.45 8.04
C VAL A 112 14.29 7.40 9.06
N PHE A 113 13.89 6.14 8.90
CA PHE A 113 14.38 5.04 9.73
C PHE A 113 15.85 4.71 9.40
N LEU A 114 16.22 4.64 8.14
CA LEU A 114 17.60 4.38 7.71
C LEU A 114 18.55 5.52 8.11
N ASP A 115 18.11 6.76 7.98
CA ASP A 115 18.90 7.94 8.43
C ASP A 115 19.17 7.89 9.94
N ARG A 116 18.22 7.39 10.73
CA ARG A 116 18.37 7.21 12.18
C ARG A 116 19.25 6.01 12.54
N TYR A 117 19.24 4.97 11.71
CA TYR A 117 19.96 3.71 11.93
C TYR A 117 20.85 3.35 10.73
N PRO A 118 21.92 4.12 10.44
CA PRO A 118 22.69 4.00 9.20
C PRO A 118 23.36 2.62 9.02
N ASP A 119 23.66 1.93 10.12
CA ASP A 119 24.26 0.58 10.07
C ASP A 119 23.24 -0.54 9.82
N PHE A 120 21.93 -0.22 9.69
CA PHE A 120 20.88 -1.22 9.59
C PHE A 120 21.06 -2.11 8.35
N VAL A 121 21.23 -1.49 7.19
CA VAL A 121 21.35 -2.16 5.88
C VAL A 121 22.54 -3.12 5.90
N SER A 122 23.72 -2.63 6.34
CA SER A 122 24.95 -3.44 6.42
C SER A 122 24.86 -4.57 7.45
N ASN A 123 24.25 -4.33 8.60
CA ASN A 123 24.07 -5.33 9.66
C ASN A 123 23.15 -6.49 9.26
N TRP A 124 22.25 -6.25 8.30
CA TRP A 124 21.37 -7.27 7.74
C TRP A 124 21.91 -7.91 6.46
N GLY A 125 23.02 -7.40 5.90
CA GLY A 125 23.60 -7.85 4.63
C GLY A 125 22.68 -7.53 3.45
N LEU A 126 21.98 -6.40 3.53
CA LEU A 126 21.06 -5.92 2.51
C LEU A 126 21.73 -4.86 1.64
N VAL A 127 21.09 -4.55 0.53
CA VAL A 127 21.38 -3.41 -0.34
C VAL A 127 20.10 -2.63 -0.61
N GLU A 128 20.21 -1.32 -0.76
CA GLU A 128 19.07 -0.49 -1.16
C GLU A 128 18.81 -0.67 -2.65
N ASP A 129 17.52 -0.77 -3.00
CA ASP A 129 17.08 -0.72 -4.38
C ASP A 129 17.20 0.72 -4.92
N GLU A 130 17.36 0.85 -6.25
CA GLU A 130 17.33 2.15 -6.92
C GLU A 130 15.92 2.72 -6.95
N ASP A 131 14.90 1.87 -6.97
CA ASP A 131 13.50 2.25 -6.96
C ASP A 131 13.03 2.59 -5.55
N THR A 132 12.39 3.73 -5.43
CA THR A 132 11.83 4.25 -4.18
C THR A 132 10.49 4.89 -4.43
N GLU A 133 9.66 5.00 -3.37
CA GLU A 133 8.37 5.66 -3.44
C GLU A 133 8.31 6.89 -2.54
N THR A 134 7.81 7.99 -3.07
CA THR A 134 7.42 9.14 -2.23
C THR A 134 5.97 8.97 -1.78
N TRP A 135 5.77 9.00 -0.48
CA TRP A 135 4.46 9.03 0.15
C TRP A 135 4.08 10.46 0.50
N LEU A 136 2.94 10.91 -0.01
CA LEU A 136 2.45 12.27 0.18
C LEU A 136 1.15 12.23 0.99
N GLY A 137 1.00 13.20 1.89
CA GLY A 137 -0.20 13.38 2.70
C GLY A 137 -0.90 14.70 2.40
N ARG A 138 -2.18 14.75 2.74
CA ARG A 138 -3.00 15.93 2.63
C ARG A 138 -4.03 15.98 3.75
N ASP A 139 -4.30 17.17 4.24
CA ASP A 139 -5.39 17.45 5.16
C ASP A 139 -6.78 17.32 4.50
N ARG A 140 -7.82 17.55 5.30
CA ARG A 140 -9.22 17.50 4.89
C ARG A 140 -9.76 18.82 4.29
N THR A 141 -8.90 19.69 3.79
CA THR A 141 -9.36 20.91 3.14
C THR A 141 -10.04 20.59 1.80
N ALA A 142 -11.33 20.90 1.69
CA ALA A 142 -12.10 20.67 0.47
C ALA A 142 -11.58 21.54 -0.69
N TYR A 143 -11.67 21.00 -1.89
CA TYR A 143 -11.38 21.77 -3.11
C TYR A 143 -12.61 22.58 -3.55
N ALA A 144 -12.39 23.83 -3.97
CA ALA A 144 -13.31 24.50 -4.87
C ALA A 144 -13.18 23.83 -6.26
N LEU A 145 -14.11 22.95 -6.57
CA LEU A 145 -14.08 22.14 -7.80
C LEU A 145 -15.25 22.54 -8.68
N ASP A 146 -14.94 23.11 -9.84
CA ASP A 146 -15.95 23.35 -10.86
C ASP A 146 -16.44 22.01 -11.41
N SER A 147 -17.76 21.84 -11.50
CA SER A 147 -18.34 20.63 -12.08
C SER A 147 -17.97 20.55 -13.57
N ARG A 148 -17.59 19.36 -13.99
CA ARG A 148 -17.35 19.04 -15.40
C ARG A 148 -18.57 18.30 -15.95
N SER A 149 -19.24 18.88 -16.92
CA SER A 149 -20.40 18.26 -17.57
C SER A 149 -20.05 17.15 -18.55
N ASP A 150 -18.75 16.97 -18.85
CA ASP A 150 -18.25 15.97 -19.79
C ASP A 150 -17.83 14.65 -19.12
N VAL A 151 -17.88 14.57 -17.77
CA VAL A 151 -17.47 13.37 -17.01
C VAL A 151 -18.26 13.22 -15.70
N ASP A 152 -18.41 11.96 -15.27
CA ASP A 152 -18.98 11.57 -13.99
C ASP A 152 -17.97 10.78 -13.16
N VAL A 153 -17.91 11.06 -11.85
CA VAL A 153 -17.10 10.29 -10.87
C VAL A 153 -18.04 9.44 -10.02
N LEU A 154 -17.94 8.13 -10.14
CA LEU A 154 -18.84 7.17 -9.49
C LEU A 154 -18.05 6.11 -8.73
N LEU A 155 -18.66 5.55 -7.67
CA LEU A 155 -18.21 4.29 -7.08
C LEU A 155 -18.49 3.17 -8.09
N ALA A 156 -17.50 2.33 -8.34
CA ALA A 156 -17.61 1.28 -9.35
C ALA A 156 -18.58 0.18 -8.92
N GLU A 157 -19.41 -0.25 -9.85
CA GLU A 157 -20.24 -1.44 -9.72
C GLU A 157 -19.60 -2.63 -10.42
N PRO A 158 -19.95 -3.89 -10.06
CA PRO A 158 -19.39 -5.08 -10.71
C PRO A 158 -19.57 -5.12 -12.24
N SER A 159 -20.53 -4.39 -12.79
CA SER A 159 -20.73 -4.26 -14.23
C SER A 159 -19.58 -3.57 -14.98
N TYR A 160 -18.74 -2.82 -14.27
CA TYR A 160 -17.56 -2.15 -14.85
C TYR A 160 -16.27 -2.96 -14.73
N LEU A 161 -16.30 -4.16 -14.12
CA LEU A 161 -15.11 -4.99 -13.84
C LEU A 161 -14.19 -5.12 -15.06
N GLU A 162 -14.70 -5.54 -16.20
CA GLU A 162 -13.91 -5.75 -17.41
C GLU A 162 -13.23 -4.48 -17.92
N ALA A 163 -13.97 -3.36 -17.93
CA ALA A 163 -13.45 -2.08 -18.40
C ALA A 163 -12.35 -1.54 -17.46
N ILE A 164 -12.52 -1.73 -16.15
CA ILE A 164 -11.53 -1.33 -15.15
C ILE A 164 -10.30 -2.22 -15.22
N ALA A 165 -10.47 -3.55 -15.29
CA ALA A 165 -9.37 -4.50 -15.39
C ALA A 165 -8.53 -4.26 -16.65
N GLN A 166 -9.17 -3.95 -17.79
CA GLN A 166 -8.48 -3.59 -19.01
C GLN A 166 -7.67 -2.29 -18.84
N LEU A 167 -8.25 -1.24 -18.24
CA LEU A 167 -7.54 0.02 -18.00
C LEU A 167 -6.37 -0.17 -17.03
N HIS A 168 -6.57 -0.98 -15.97
CA HIS A 168 -5.53 -1.33 -15.00
C HIS A 168 -4.37 -2.06 -15.68
N HIS A 169 -4.66 -3.12 -16.44
CA HIS A 169 -3.66 -3.86 -17.19
C HIS A 169 -2.85 -2.97 -18.14
N GLN A 170 -3.51 -2.11 -18.92
CA GLN A 170 -2.84 -1.17 -19.84
C GLN A 170 -1.96 -0.12 -19.15
N THR A 171 -2.17 0.10 -17.83
CA THR A 171 -1.48 1.20 -17.12
C THR A 171 -0.38 0.69 -16.20
N PHE A 172 -0.57 -0.47 -15.57
CA PHE A 172 0.28 -0.94 -14.48
C PHE A 172 0.96 -2.28 -14.75
N SER A 173 0.49 -3.05 -15.76
CA SER A 173 1.11 -4.33 -16.06
C SER A 173 2.29 -4.17 -17.01
N ASP A 174 3.32 -4.97 -16.79
CA ASP A 174 4.42 -5.14 -17.72
C ASP A 174 3.99 -5.95 -18.95
N GLU A 175 4.78 -5.91 -20.04
CA GLU A 175 4.47 -6.58 -21.31
C GLU A 175 4.27 -8.13 -21.17
N VAL A 176 4.71 -8.71 -20.05
CA VAL A 176 4.68 -10.16 -19.79
C VAL A 176 3.53 -10.58 -18.88
N GLU A 177 2.92 -9.65 -18.14
CA GLU A 177 1.86 -9.97 -17.20
C GLU A 177 0.55 -10.32 -17.90
N ALA A 178 -0.06 -11.43 -17.47
CA ALA A 178 -1.33 -11.87 -18.04
C ALA A 178 -2.51 -10.99 -17.61
N PRO A 179 -3.46 -10.66 -18.52
CA PRO A 179 -4.63 -9.83 -18.19
C PRO A 179 -5.48 -10.34 -17.01
N GLU A 180 -5.43 -11.66 -16.75
CA GLU A 180 -6.13 -12.32 -15.65
C GLU A 180 -5.66 -11.83 -14.26
N VAL A 181 -4.42 -11.38 -14.14
CA VAL A 181 -3.88 -10.82 -12.88
C VAL A 181 -4.61 -9.53 -12.54
N SER A 182 -4.66 -8.59 -13.49
CA SER A 182 -5.42 -7.35 -13.32
C SER A 182 -6.90 -7.59 -13.07
N HIS A 183 -7.51 -8.57 -13.75
CA HIS A 183 -8.91 -8.94 -13.53
C HIS A 183 -9.13 -9.46 -12.11
N ARG A 184 -8.26 -10.35 -11.62
CA ARG A 184 -8.33 -10.85 -10.23
C ARG A 184 -8.20 -9.70 -9.24
N TYR A 185 -7.19 -8.85 -9.40
CA TYR A 185 -6.93 -7.70 -8.53
C TYR A 185 -8.15 -6.79 -8.41
N ILE A 186 -8.74 -6.37 -9.53
CA ILE A 186 -9.94 -5.52 -9.54
C ILE A 186 -11.17 -6.25 -8.97
N SER A 187 -11.32 -7.56 -9.27
CA SER A 187 -12.41 -8.37 -8.72
C SER A 187 -12.34 -8.47 -7.19
N GLU A 188 -11.17 -8.60 -6.61
CA GLU A 188 -11.01 -8.63 -5.15
C GLU A 188 -11.20 -7.25 -4.53
N ALA A 189 -10.70 -6.18 -5.16
CA ALA A 189 -10.93 -4.81 -4.71
C ALA A 189 -12.43 -4.45 -4.67
N LEU A 190 -13.22 -4.93 -5.64
CA LEU A 190 -14.69 -4.73 -5.66
C LEU A 190 -15.44 -5.48 -4.56
N LYS A 191 -14.86 -6.53 -3.98
CA LYS A 191 -15.47 -7.35 -2.91
C LYS A 191 -15.06 -6.89 -1.51
N ASP A 192 -13.94 -6.19 -1.41
CA ASP A 192 -13.40 -5.74 -0.12
C ASP A 192 -14.19 -4.52 0.38
N PRO A 193 -14.87 -4.62 1.54
CA PRO A 193 -15.64 -3.50 2.09
C PRO A 193 -14.79 -2.30 2.51
N ASP A 194 -13.49 -2.51 2.73
CA ASP A 194 -12.54 -1.45 3.08
C ASP A 194 -11.86 -0.84 1.85
N SER A 195 -12.20 -1.31 0.64
CA SER A 195 -11.66 -0.85 -0.64
C SER A 195 -12.75 -0.15 -1.46
N LEU A 196 -12.62 1.15 -1.64
CA LEU A 196 -13.55 1.96 -2.44
C LEU A 196 -12.96 2.21 -3.83
N LEU A 197 -13.47 1.50 -4.83
CA LEU A 197 -13.01 1.63 -6.20
C LEU A 197 -13.87 2.68 -6.94
N TYR A 198 -13.25 3.78 -7.33
CA TYR A 198 -13.92 4.86 -8.06
C TYR A 198 -13.53 4.86 -9.54
N ILE A 199 -14.49 5.22 -10.39
CA ILE A 199 -14.29 5.37 -11.84
C ILE A 199 -14.61 6.78 -12.29
N LEU A 200 -13.92 7.20 -13.34
CA LEU A 200 -14.23 8.40 -14.11
C LEU A 200 -14.83 7.96 -15.44
N LEU A 201 -16.10 8.29 -15.64
CA LEU A 201 -16.82 8.02 -16.88
C LEU A 201 -16.81 9.24 -17.79
N LYS A 202 -16.63 9.00 -19.09
CA LYS A 202 -16.85 9.96 -20.15
C LYS A 202 -17.70 9.32 -21.25
N GLU A 203 -18.85 9.91 -21.56
CA GLU A 203 -19.76 9.36 -22.58
C GLU A 203 -20.08 7.86 -22.33
N GLY A 204 -20.21 7.47 -21.05
CA GLY A 204 -20.46 6.09 -20.62
C GLY A 204 -19.27 5.13 -20.67
N GLN A 205 -18.09 5.61 -21.04
CA GLN A 205 -16.85 4.80 -21.06
C GLN A 205 -15.98 5.09 -19.83
N VAL A 206 -15.35 4.07 -19.25
CA VAL A 206 -14.37 4.20 -18.17
C VAL A 206 -13.08 4.77 -18.77
N ILE A 207 -12.73 6.00 -18.37
CA ILE A 207 -11.51 6.67 -18.80
C ILE A 207 -10.51 6.89 -17.66
N GLY A 208 -10.90 6.60 -16.44
CA GLY A 208 -10.04 6.70 -15.27
C GLY A 208 -10.55 5.84 -14.13
N VAL A 209 -9.63 5.48 -13.24
CA VAL A 209 -9.88 4.68 -12.05
C VAL A 209 -9.00 5.17 -10.91
N CYS A 210 -9.46 5.00 -9.69
CA CYS A 210 -8.66 5.15 -8.47
C CYS A 210 -9.28 4.33 -7.36
N THR A 211 -8.48 3.58 -6.62
CA THR A 211 -8.92 2.84 -5.44
C THR A 211 -8.54 3.62 -4.18
N VAL A 212 -9.37 3.53 -3.15
CA VAL A 212 -9.12 4.13 -1.84
C VAL A 212 -9.26 3.05 -0.78
N ASP A 213 -8.18 2.72 -0.09
CA ASP A 213 -8.23 1.90 1.11
C ASP A 213 -8.64 2.77 2.30
N VAL A 214 -9.74 2.39 2.95
CA VAL A 214 -10.28 3.08 4.13
C VAL A 214 -10.08 2.28 5.42
N SER A 215 -9.34 1.18 5.41
CA SER A 215 -9.09 0.34 6.60
C SER A 215 -8.15 0.98 7.61
N GLY A 216 -7.20 1.79 7.12
CA GLY A 216 -6.15 2.46 7.90
C GLY A 216 -6.62 3.73 8.60
N LYS A 217 -5.67 4.50 9.11
CA LYS A 217 -5.88 5.81 9.74
C LYS A 217 -6.10 6.96 8.74
N CYS A 218 -5.71 6.76 7.48
CA CYS A 218 -5.89 7.71 6.38
C CYS A 218 -6.77 7.07 5.29
N ASN A 219 -7.36 7.89 4.43
CA ASN A 219 -7.89 7.48 3.15
C ASN A 219 -6.68 7.32 2.20
N TYR A 220 -6.23 6.10 1.95
CA TYR A 220 -5.08 5.82 1.10
C TYR A 220 -5.51 5.63 -0.34
N LEU A 221 -5.16 6.59 -1.20
CA LEU A 221 -5.44 6.56 -2.64
C LEU A 221 -4.33 5.78 -3.35
N TYR A 222 -4.70 4.82 -4.18
CA TYR A 222 -3.75 4.05 -4.99
C TYR A 222 -4.37 3.64 -6.33
N GLY A 223 -3.55 3.17 -7.27
CA GLY A 223 -4.02 2.74 -8.57
C GLY A 223 -4.70 3.84 -9.38
N LEU A 224 -4.32 5.12 -9.18
CA LEU A 224 -4.89 6.22 -9.96
C LEU A 224 -4.38 6.16 -11.41
N ALA A 225 -5.26 5.80 -12.31
CA ALA A 225 -4.98 5.70 -13.74
C ALA A 225 -5.94 6.54 -14.58
N ILE A 226 -5.42 7.10 -15.67
CA ILE A 226 -6.22 7.71 -16.75
C ILE A 226 -5.80 7.07 -18.07
N ALA A 227 -6.79 6.64 -18.86
CA ALA A 227 -6.58 6.08 -20.18
C ALA A 227 -5.67 7.00 -21.02
N GLU A 228 -4.69 6.45 -21.70
CA GLU A 228 -3.62 7.17 -22.36
C GLU A 228 -4.14 8.31 -23.27
N VAL A 229 -5.13 8.01 -24.10
CA VAL A 229 -5.76 8.98 -25.02
C VAL A 229 -6.45 10.15 -24.31
N ASN A 230 -6.66 10.04 -23.01
CA ASN A 230 -7.31 11.04 -22.15
C ASN A 230 -6.33 11.74 -21.20
N ARG A 231 -5.05 11.38 -21.18
CA ARG A 231 -4.02 12.04 -20.36
C ARG A 231 -3.78 13.48 -20.81
N GLY A 232 -3.20 14.29 -19.91
CA GLY A 232 -2.87 15.70 -20.19
C GLY A 232 -4.07 16.65 -20.22
N LYS A 233 -5.31 16.18 -20.05
CA LYS A 233 -6.55 16.98 -20.12
C LYS A 233 -7.12 17.37 -18.74
N GLY A 234 -6.34 17.14 -17.67
CA GLY A 234 -6.72 17.47 -16.29
C GLY A 234 -7.65 16.45 -15.61
N TYR A 235 -7.98 15.33 -16.24
CA TYR A 235 -8.87 14.33 -15.70
C TYR A 235 -8.34 13.66 -14.42
N GLY A 236 -7.04 13.36 -14.32
CA GLY A 236 -6.46 12.80 -13.10
C GLY A 236 -6.55 13.74 -11.90
N SER A 237 -6.26 15.03 -12.09
CA SER A 237 -6.45 16.04 -11.04
C SER A 237 -7.92 16.20 -10.65
N TYR A 238 -8.82 16.14 -11.62
CA TYR A 238 -10.27 16.21 -11.36
C TYR A 238 -10.74 15.01 -10.55
N LEU A 239 -10.36 13.79 -10.94
CA LEU A 239 -10.69 12.56 -10.22
C LEU A 239 -10.19 12.63 -8.77
N ALA A 240 -8.90 12.87 -8.56
CA ALA A 240 -8.32 12.93 -7.21
C ALA A 240 -9.01 13.97 -6.31
N LYS A 241 -9.28 15.17 -6.84
CA LYS A 241 -9.98 16.25 -6.11
C LYS A 241 -11.43 15.87 -5.79
N SER A 242 -12.13 15.23 -6.72
CA SER A 242 -13.50 14.75 -6.50
C SER A 242 -13.56 13.70 -5.40
N LEU A 243 -12.59 12.77 -5.37
CA LEU A 243 -12.50 11.75 -4.32
C LEU A 243 -12.25 12.37 -2.95
N VAL A 244 -11.31 13.32 -2.85
CA VAL A 244 -11.07 14.04 -1.60
C VAL A 244 -12.36 14.69 -1.10
N ASN A 245 -13.09 15.43 -1.95
CA ASN A 245 -14.33 16.10 -1.55
C ASN A 245 -15.42 15.11 -1.11
N GLN A 246 -15.60 13.99 -1.84
CA GLN A 246 -16.57 12.96 -1.47
C GLN A 246 -16.23 12.28 -0.14
N LEU A 247 -14.96 11.95 0.09
CA LEU A 247 -14.51 11.25 1.29
C LEU A 247 -14.51 12.13 2.55
N ILE A 248 -14.30 13.45 2.42
CA ILE A 248 -14.47 14.40 3.53
C ILE A 248 -15.87 14.32 4.13
N GLU A 249 -16.90 14.06 3.31
CA GLU A 249 -18.27 13.92 3.75
C GLU A 249 -18.58 12.56 4.41
N GLN A 250 -17.77 11.54 4.11
CA GLN A 250 -17.99 10.17 4.56
C GLN A 250 -17.27 9.80 5.86
N ASN A 251 -16.07 10.37 6.10
CA ASN A 251 -15.27 10.07 7.28
C ASN A 251 -14.36 11.24 7.69
N ASP A 252 -13.71 11.11 8.85
CA ASP A 252 -12.82 12.14 9.43
C ASP A 252 -11.34 11.91 9.13
N LYS A 253 -10.99 11.03 8.21
CA LYS A 253 -9.60 10.68 7.90
C LYS A 253 -8.96 11.69 6.95
N GLU A 254 -7.67 11.92 7.13
CA GLU A 254 -6.81 12.62 6.19
C GLU A 254 -6.53 11.75 4.95
N PHE A 255 -5.79 12.27 4.00
CA PHE A 255 -5.52 11.60 2.73
C PHE A 255 -4.04 11.28 2.59
N GLN A 256 -3.76 10.13 1.99
CA GLN A 256 -2.41 9.68 1.68
C GLN A 256 -2.38 9.07 0.28
N ILE A 257 -1.27 9.24 -0.43
CA ILE A 257 -1.02 8.65 -1.75
C ILE A 257 0.46 8.33 -1.89
N ALA A 258 0.79 7.20 -2.49
CA ALA A 258 2.14 6.82 -2.85
C ALA A 258 2.39 7.03 -4.35
N VAL A 259 3.64 7.32 -4.69
CA VAL A 259 4.09 7.44 -6.08
C VAL A 259 5.55 7.04 -6.18
N GLU A 260 5.88 6.20 -7.14
CA GLU A 260 7.26 5.90 -7.51
C GLU A 260 8.02 7.18 -7.85
N ASP A 261 9.24 7.30 -7.35
CA ASP A 261 10.06 8.49 -7.58
C ASP A 261 10.42 8.70 -9.06
N SER A 262 10.42 7.62 -9.85
CA SER A 262 10.54 7.63 -11.31
C SER A 262 9.34 8.28 -12.02
N ASN A 263 8.12 8.23 -11.43
CA ASN A 263 6.90 8.78 -11.99
C ASN A 263 6.74 10.29 -11.70
N VAL A 264 7.63 11.07 -12.29
CA VAL A 264 7.68 12.54 -12.13
C VAL A 264 6.34 13.22 -12.51
N GLY A 265 5.60 12.61 -13.44
CA GLY A 265 4.30 13.16 -13.90
C GLY A 265 3.23 13.09 -12.81
N ALA A 266 3.05 11.93 -12.20
CA ALA A 266 2.11 11.72 -11.12
C ALA A 266 2.50 12.54 -9.87
N LYS A 267 3.78 12.54 -9.50
CA LYS A 267 4.30 13.33 -8.37
C LYS A 267 3.95 14.81 -8.49
N ARG A 268 4.21 15.41 -9.64
CA ARG A 268 3.85 16.82 -9.93
C ARG A 268 2.33 17.06 -9.88
N LEU A 269 1.53 16.08 -10.32
CA LEU A 269 0.07 16.18 -10.21
C LEU A 269 -0.36 16.26 -8.75
N TYR A 270 0.13 15.37 -7.90
CA TYR A 270 -0.25 15.32 -6.47
C TYR A 270 0.22 16.55 -5.71
N GLU A 271 1.47 16.99 -5.92
CA GLU A 271 1.99 18.23 -5.33
C GLU A 271 1.16 19.46 -5.77
N LYS A 272 0.81 19.56 -7.06
CA LYS A 272 -0.02 20.65 -7.60
C LYS A 272 -1.40 20.71 -6.97
N ILE A 273 -1.97 19.58 -6.58
CA ILE A 273 -3.27 19.52 -5.91
C ILE A 273 -3.15 19.55 -4.39
N GLY A 274 -1.98 19.86 -3.84
CA GLY A 274 -1.75 20.18 -2.43
C GLY A 274 -1.42 18.97 -1.54
N PHE A 275 -1.04 17.84 -2.12
CA PHE A 275 -0.37 16.78 -1.35
C PHE A 275 1.07 17.19 -1.06
N VAL A 276 1.55 16.89 0.15
CA VAL A 276 2.88 17.26 0.64
C VAL A 276 3.64 15.98 1.00
N LYS A 277 4.91 15.89 0.63
CA LYS A 277 5.76 14.75 0.98
C LYS A 277 5.77 14.55 2.49
N GLN A 278 5.43 13.33 2.93
CA GLN A 278 5.50 12.87 4.32
C GLN A 278 6.74 12.03 4.55
N THR A 279 6.96 11.04 3.70
CA THR A 279 8.09 10.12 3.81
C THR A 279 8.52 9.60 2.44
N GLN A 280 9.62 8.83 2.43
CA GLN A 280 10.06 8.05 1.29
C GLN A 280 10.19 6.59 1.74
N VAL A 281 9.51 5.69 1.05
CA VAL A 281 9.67 4.25 1.21
C VAL A 281 10.87 3.79 0.41
N VAL A 282 11.65 2.92 1.01
CA VAL A 282 12.88 2.33 0.47
C VAL A 282 12.75 0.83 0.50
N TYR A 283 13.14 0.20 -0.57
CA TYR A 283 13.16 -1.25 -0.73
C TYR A 283 14.58 -1.75 -0.51
N LEU A 284 14.71 -2.87 0.21
CA LEU A 284 15.99 -3.46 0.55
C LEU A 284 16.00 -4.92 0.14
N ASN A 285 16.98 -5.30 -0.66
CA ASN A 285 17.15 -6.65 -1.18
C ASN A 285 18.35 -7.36 -0.54
N ALA A 286 18.34 -8.69 -0.51
CA ALA A 286 19.50 -9.44 -0.10
C ALA A 286 20.68 -9.13 -1.04
N LYS A 287 21.87 -9.00 -0.46
CA LYS A 287 23.09 -8.84 -1.27
C LYS A 287 23.39 -10.15 -2.00
N GLU A 288 23.53 -10.08 -3.32
CA GLU A 288 23.94 -11.21 -4.17
C GLU A 288 25.31 -11.79 -3.74
#